data_c2dd259ea3d8ddcacdacbc761d29feb2
#
_entry.id   c2dd259ea3d8ddcacdacbc761d29feb2
#
_cell.length_a   1.000
_cell.length_b   1.000
_cell.length_c   1.000
_cell.angle_alpha   90.00
_cell.angle_beta   90.00
_cell.angle_gamma   90.00
#
_symmetry.space_group_name_H-M   'P 1'
#
loop_
_entity.id
_entity.type
_entity.pdbx_description
1 polymer ?
#
loop_
_entity_poly.entity_id
_entity_poly.type
_entity_poly.pdbx_seq_one_letter_code
_entity_poly.pdbx_strand_id
1 'polypeptide(L)'
;MFSFATAFNGDISGWNVSSVTNMDKMFMGATAFNGDISEWNVSSVTNMDEMFMDATDFNGDIGGWDVSSVTSMFHMFYNATSFDQDIGGWDVSNVFDMFNMFRKVKLSTHNYNSLLVGWSNRTLKDNVVFN
;
A
#
# COMPACT_ATOMS: atom_id res chain seq x y z
N MET A 1 -0.40 -9.52 -10.83
CA MET A 1 -1.44 -9.96 -11.80
C MET A 1 -1.75 -8.89 -12.83
N PHE A 2 -2.03 -7.65 -12.43
CA PHE A 2 -2.34 -6.53 -13.34
C PHE A 2 -1.13 -5.65 -13.66
N SER A 3 0.08 -6.17 -13.49
CA SER A 3 1.32 -5.43 -13.74
C SER A 3 1.34 -4.93 -15.19
N PHE A 4 1.56 -3.60 -15.34
CA PHE A 4 1.52 -2.88 -16.63
C PHE A 4 0.19 -2.96 -17.41
N ALA A 5 -0.91 -3.34 -16.77
CA ALA A 5 -2.25 -3.25 -17.35
C ALA A 5 -2.74 -1.79 -17.29
N THR A 6 -2.16 -0.91 -18.13
CA THR A 6 -2.29 0.56 -18.06
C THR A 6 -3.73 1.06 -18.18
N ALA A 7 -4.61 0.32 -18.86
CA ALA A 7 -6.02 0.69 -19.04
C ALA A 7 -6.97 -0.06 -18.07
N PHE A 8 -6.43 -0.91 -17.20
CA PHE A 8 -7.27 -1.70 -16.30
C PHE A 8 -7.85 -0.83 -15.19
N ASN A 9 -9.16 -0.78 -15.09
CA ASN A 9 -9.92 -0.18 -13.99
C ASN A 9 -11.25 -0.95 -13.79
N GLY A 10 -11.19 -2.29 -13.91
CA GLY A 10 -12.37 -3.15 -13.73
C GLY A 10 -12.76 -3.32 -12.27
N ASP A 11 -14.03 -3.64 -12.03
CA ASP A 11 -14.54 -3.94 -10.70
C ASP A 11 -14.02 -5.32 -10.22
N ILE A 12 -13.24 -5.28 -9.15
CA ILE A 12 -12.68 -6.44 -8.47
C ILE A 12 -13.00 -6.43 -6.96
N SER A 13 -13.93 -5.56 -6.54
CA SER A 13 -14.30 -5.38 -5.13
C SER A 13 -14.79 -6.69 -4.48
N GLY A 14 -15.50 -7.52 -5.24
CA GLY A 14 -16.00 -8.80 -4.77
C GLY A 14 -14.98 -9.96 -4.73
N TRP A 15 -13.72 -9.72 -5.02
CA TRP A 15 -12.73 -10.79 -5.02
C TRP A 15 -12.39 -11.25 -3.60
N ASN A 16 -12.37 -12.57 -3.41
CA ASN A 16 -11.87 -13.15 -2.16
C ASN A 16 -10.35 -13.32 -2.23
N VAL A 17 -9.63 -12.43 -1.55
CA VAL A 17 -8.17 -12.44 -1.46
C VAL A 17 -7.64 -12.93 -0.11
N SER A 18 -8.53 -13.46 0.76
CA SER A 18 -8.20 -13.80 2.15
C SER A 18 -7.08 -14.84 2.32
N SER A 19 -6.84 -15.65 1.29
CA SER A 19 -5.76 -16.66 1.29
C SER A 19 -4.50 -16.19 0.55
N VAL A 20 -4.48 -14.95 0.04
CA VAL A 20 -3.32 -14.41 -0.68
C VAL A 20 -2.25 -14.02 0.33
N THR A 21 -1.04 -14.50 0.12
CA THR A 21 0.13 -14.19 0.98
C THR A 21 1.13 -13.24 0.32
N ASN A 22 1.07 -13.11 -1.00
CA ASN A 22 2.00 -12.28 -1.77
C ASN A 22 1.23 -11.45 -2.80
N MET A 23 1.33 -10.12 -2.68
CA MET A 23 0.75 -9.13 -3.60
C MET A 23 1.83 -8.30 -4.32
N ASP A 24 3.08 -8.82 -4.38
CA ASP A 24 4.18 -8.17 -5.11
C ASP A 24 3.74 -7.80 -6.53
N LYS A 25 3.95 -6.53 -6.88
CA LYS A 25 3.69 -5.97 -8.22
C LYS A 25 2.26 -6.15 -8.75
N MET A 26 1.27 -6.38 -7.88
CA MET A 26 -0.08 -6.73 -8.35
C MET A 26 -0.67 -5.68 -9.28
N PHE A 27 -0.50 -4.39 -9.00
CA PHE A 27 -0.97 -3.25 -9.80
C PHE A 27 0.18 -2.36 -10.29
N MET A 28 1.42 -2.86 -10.30
CA MET A 28 2.58 -2.08 -10.76
C MET A 28 2.35 -1.58 -12.19
N GLY A 29 2.44 -0.27 -12.40
CA GLY A 29 2.22 0.33 -13.73
C GLY A 29 0.78 0.25 -14.26
N ALA A 30 -0.20 -0.14 -13.43
CA ALA A 30 -1.63 -0.08 -13.77
C ALA A 30 -2.11 1.37 -13.61
N THR A 31 -1.73 2.24 -14.54
CA THR A 31 -1.85 3.69 -14.41
C THR A 31 -3.27 4.21 -14.24
N ALA A 32 -4.27 3.54 -14.84
CA ALA A 32 -5.68 3.92 -14.74
C ALA A 32 -6.41 3.26 -13.55
N PHE A 33 -5.75 2.37 -12.81
CA PHE A 33 -6.42 1.63 -11.75
C PHE A 33 -6.75 2.53 -10.55
N ASN A 34 -8.04 2.63 -10.23
CA ASN A 34 -8.56 3.28 -9.03
C ASN A 34 -9.86 2.58 -8.54
N GLY A 35 -9.92 1.25 -8.72
CA GLY A 35 -11.06 0.44 -8.29
C GLY A 35 -11.17 0.35 -6.76
N ASP A 36 -12.38 0.08 -6.28
CA ASP A 36 -12.63 -0.13 -4.86
C ASP A 36 -12.10 -1.51 -4.42
N ILE A 37 -11.17 -1.48 -3.47
CA ILE A 37 -10.57 -2.65 -2.84
C ILE A 37 -10.56 -2.52 -1.30
N SER A 38 -11.38 -1.59 -0.77
CA SER A 38 -11.44 -1.28 0.67
C SER A 38 -11.82 -2.50 1.52
N GLU A 39 -12.70 -3.36 1.00
CA GLU A 39 -13.20 -4.54 1.70
C GLU A 39 -12.32 -5.80 1.54
N TRP A 40 -11.18 -5.69 0.86
CA TRP A 40 -10.28 -6.83 0.73
C TRP A 40 -9.69 -7.25 2.08
N ASN A 41 -9.83 -8.52 2.41
CA ASN A 41 -9.15 -9.10 3.58
C ASN A 41 -7.70 -9.46 3.20
N VAL A 42 -6.77 -8.59 3.56
CA VAL A 42 -5.32 -8.73 3.28
C VAL A 42 -4.53 -9.26 4.48
N SER A 43 -5.19 -9.72 5.54
CA SER A 43 -4.55 -10.12 6.81
C SER A 43 -3.54 -11.27 6.68
N SER A 44 -3.61 -12.06 5.60
CA SER A 44 -2.64 -13.13 5.31
C SER A 44 -1.44 -12.66 4.48
N VAL A 45 -1.46 -11.42 3.96
CA VAL A 45 -0.42 -10.92 3.06
C VAL A 45 0.85 -10.59 3.84
N THR A 46 1.98 -11.11 3.37
CA THR A 46 3.31 -10.87 3.96
C THR A 46 4.20 -9.98 3.11
N ASN A 47 3.91 -9.88 1.81
CA ASN A 47 4.70 -9.07 0.86
C ASN A 47 3.77 -8.19 0.01
N MET A 48 4.03 -6.87 0.05
CA MET A 48 3.35 -5.84 -0.76
C MET A 48 4.34 -4.99 -1.57
N ASP A 49 5.52 -5.56 -1.91
CA ASP A 49 6.54 -4.84 -2.67
C ASP A 49 5.99 -4.36 -4.01
N GLU A 50 6.25 -3.10 -4.34
CA GLU A 50 5.91 -2.48 -5.62
C GLU A 50 4.40 -2.61 -5.99
N MET A 51 3.51 -2.93 -5.03
CA MET A 51 2.11 -3.28 -5.32
C MET A 51 1.39 -2.20 -6.13
N PHE A 52 1.60 -0.93 -5.84
CA PHE A 52 1.03 0.23 -6.54
C PHE A 52 2.10 1.13 -7.17
N MET A 53 3.32 0.61 -7.37
CA MET A 53 4.38 1.37 -8.03
C MET A 53 3.91 1.81 -9.42
N ASP A 54 4.06 3.11 -9.73
CA ASP A 54 3.60 3.73 -11.00
C ASP A 54 2.08 3.61 -11.29
N ALA A 55 1.24 3.24 -10.29
CA ALA A 55 -0.22 3.30 -10.39
C ALA A 55 -0.68 4.74 -10.15
N THR A 56 -0.54 5.60 -11.15
CA THR A 56 -0.62 7.06 -11.00
C THR A 56 -1.99 7.58 -10.60
N ASP A 57 -3.08 6.90 -10.96
CA ASP A 57 -4.45 7.31 -10.65
C ASP A 57 -4.97 6.69 -9.35
N PHE A 58 -4.21 5.75 -8.76
CA PHE A 58 -4.66 5.05 -7.57
C PHE A 58 -4.78 5.97 -6.35
N ASN A 59 -5.98 6.08 -5.80
CA ASN A 59 -6.28 6.75 -4.54
C ASN A 59 -7.43 6.04 -3.78
N GLY A 60 -7.51 4.70 -3.89
CA GLY A 60 -8.51 3.90 -3.20
C GLY A 60 -8.33 3.93 -1.68
N ASP A 61 -9.45 3.88 -0.94
CA ASP A 61 -9.41 3.78 0.52
C ASP A 61 -8.92 2.38 0.93
N ILE A 62 -7.76 2.36 1.54
CA ILE A 62 -7.12 1.15 2.07
C ILE A 62 -6.73 1.32 3.54
N GLY A 63 -7.20 2.39 4.18
CA GLY A 63 -6.89 2.69 5.59
C GLY A 63 -7.36 1.60 6.56
N GLY A 64 -8.44 0.89 6.20
CA GLY A 64 -8.99 -0.21 7.00
C GLY A 64 -8.28 -1.56 6.86
N TRP A 65 -7.27 -1.68 6.01
CA TRP A 65 -6.56 -2.95 5.80
C TRP A 65 -5.79 -3.41 7.05
N ASP A 66 -5.91 -4.69 7.39
CA ASP A 66 -5.04 -5.33 8.37
C ASP A 66 -3.72 -5.77 7.71
N VAL A 67 -2.70 -4.95 7.88
CA VAL A 67 -1.34 -5.18 7.33
C VAL A 67 -0.37 -5.75 8.38
N SER A 68 -0.88 -6.21 9.52
CA SER A 68 -0.04 -6.66 10.65
C SER A 68 0.86 -7.87 10.32
N SER A 69 0.52 -8.65 9.28
CA SER A 69 1.36 -9.75 8.80
C SER A 69 2.42 -9.31 7.77
N VAL A 70 2.34 -8.08 7.26
CA VAL A 70 3.24 -7.61 6.18
C VAL A 70 4.64 -7.39 6.73
N THR A 71 5.61 -7.90 5.99
CA THR A 71 7.04 -7.80 6.34
C THR A 71 7.83 -6.90 5.40
N SER A 72 7.34 -6.68 4.18
CA SER A 72 8.00 -5.78 3.21
C SER A 72 6.98 -4.98 2.41
N MET A 73 7.26 -3.69 2.26
CA MET A 73 6.51 -2.69 1.48
C MET A 73 7.47 -1.85 0.60
N PHE A 74 8.56 -2.50 0.13
CA PHE A 74 9.55 -1.87 -0.75
C PHE A 74 8.87 -1.23 -1.95
N HIS A 75 9.07 0.09 -2.17
CA HIS A 75 8.51 0.85 -3.29
C HIS A 75 6.98 0.77 -3.44
N MET A 76 6.22 0.39 -2.41
CA MET A 76 4.79 0.06 -2.54
C MET A 76 3.98 1.12 -3.26
N PHE A 77 4.20 2.41 -2.98
CA PHE A 77 3.53 3.56 -3.62
C PHE A 77 4.47 4.43 -4.44
N TYR A 78 5.67 3.94 -4.81
CA TYR A 78 6.60 4.72 -5.60
C TYR A 78 5.91 5.30 -6.85
N ASN A 79 5.92 6.63 -7.01
CA ASN A 79 5.29 7.34 -8.14
C ASN A 79 3.76 7.11 -8.30
N ALA A 80 3.05 6.67 -7.27
CA ALA A 80 1.58 6.67 -7.20
C ALA A 80 1.11 8.10 -6.86
N THR A 81 1.13 8.97 -7.86
CA THR A 81 1.07 10.43 -7.68
C THR A 81 -0.26 10.97 -7.16
N SER A 82 -1.34 10.21 -7.33
CA SER A 82 -2.68 10.56 -6.80
C SER A 82 -2.93 10.04 -5.39
N PHE A 83 -2.05 9.15 -4.86
CA PHE A 83 -2.28 8.52 -3.57
C PHE A 83 -2.20 9.50 -2.41
N ASP A 84 -3.31 9.70 -1.72
CA ASP A 84 -3.41 10.54 -0.53
C ASP A 84 -4.48 9.99 0.43
N GLN A 85 -4.25 8.78 0.98
CA GLN A 85 -5.16 8.14 1.93
C GLN A 85 -4.56 8.10 3.34
N ASP A 86 -5.45 8.07 4.35
CA ASP A 86 -5.04 7.93 5.76
C ASP A 86 -4.73 6.46 6.07
N ILE A 87 -3.45 6.17 6.21
CA ILE A 87 -2.94 4.85 6.60
C ILE A 87 -2.22 4.88 7.97
N GLY A 88 -2.46 5.93 8.75
CA GLY A 88 -1.90 6.05 10.11
C GLY A 88 -2.35 4.93 11.05
N GLY A 89 -3.49 4.30 10.77
CA GLY A 89 -4.00 3.16 11.54
C GLY A 89 -3.27 1.84 11.31
N TRP A 90 -2.45 1.73 10.27
CA TRP A 90 -1.76 0.48 9.93
C TRP A 90 -0.80 0.02 11.03
N ASP A 91 -0.81 -1.28 11.32
CA ASP A 91 0.20 -1.89 12.18
C ASP A 91 1.39 -2.35 11.34
N VAL A 92 2.41 -1.51 11.28
CA VAL A 92 3.65 -1.74 10.52
C VAL A 92 4.78 -2.33 11.38
N SER A 93 4.48 -2.82 12.58
CA SER A 93 5.49 -3.32 13.52
C SER A 93 6.29 -4.53 13.02
N ASN A 94 5.76 -5.27 12.05
CA ASN A 94 6.45 -6.39 11.43
C ASN A 94 7.23 -6.03 10.15
N VAL A 95 7.04 -4.82 9.62
CA VAL A 95 7.70 -4.40 8.38
C VAL A 95 9.17 -4.08 8.66
N PHE A 96 10.06 -4.63 7.86
CA PHE A 96 11.50 -4.36 7.92
C PHE A 96 12.03 -3.60 6.70
N ASP A 97 11.27 -3.54 5.59
CA ASP A 97 11.67 -2.78 4.40
C ASP A 97 10.52 -1.90 3.91
N MET A 98 10.74 -0.59 3.91
CA MET A 98 9.86 0.45 3.37
C MET A 98 10.64 1.40 2.46
N PHE A 99 11.77 0.94 1.89
CA PHE A 99 12.64 1.79 1.09
C PHE A 99 11.88 2.43 -0.06
N ASN A 100 11.97 3.77 -0.18
CA ASN A 100 11.30 4.57 -1.20
C ASN A 100 9.77 4.37 -1.29
N MET A 101 9.11 3.89 -0.22
CA MET A 101 7.68 3.57 -0.24
C MET A 101 6.82 4.71 -0.80
N PHE A 102 7.12 5.96 -0.41
CA PHE A 102 6.38 7.16 -0.83
C PHE A 102 7.17 8.08 -1.78
N ARG A 103 8.25 7.59 -2.39
CA ARG A 103 9.03 8.43 -3.29
C ARG A 103 8.16 8.93 -4.44
N LYS A 104 8.15 10.25 -4.69
CA LYS A 104 7.30 10.97 -5.63
C LYS A 104 5.80 10.98 -5.30
N VAL A 105 5.40 10.55 -4.11
CA VAL A 105 4.04 10.72 -3.57
C VAL A 105 4.00 12.00 -2.74
N LYS A 106 2.89 12.72 -2.81
CA LYS A 106 2.67 13.93 -2.01
C LYS A 106 1.42 13.73 -1.15
N LEU A 107 1.61 13.24 0.05
CA LEU A 107 0.54 13.19 1.04
C LEU A 107 0.13 14.61 1.48
N SER A 108 -1.16 14.80 1.74
CA SER A 108 -1.66 15.99 2.41
C SER A 108 -1.06 16.10 3.82
N THR A 109 -1.00 17.32 4.37
CA THR A 109 -0.49 17.55 5.73
C THR A 109 -1.27 16.70 6.75
N HIS A 110 -2.59 16.55 6.56
CA HIS A 110 -3.44 15.73 7.42
C HIS A 110 -2.99 14.27 7.42
N ASN A 111 -2.92 13.63 6.24
CA ASN A 111 -2.59 12.22 6.13
C ASN A 111 -1.13 11.94 6.51
N TYR A 112 -0.21 12.86 6.20
CA TYR A 112 1.17 12.75 6.63
C TYR A 112 1.30 12.80 8.16
N ASN A 113 0.58 13.72 8.82
CA ASN A 113 0.59 13.82 10.29
C ASN A 113 -0.05 12.58 10.94
N SER A 114 -1.17 12.08 10.40
CA SER A 114 -1.81 10.85 10.86
C SER A 114 -0.86 9.66 10.80
N LEU A 115 -0.14 9.52 9.69
CA LEU A 115 0.88 8.49 9.51
C LEU A 115 2.00 8.61 10.55
N LEU A 116 2.56 9.80 10.75
CA LEU A 116 3.64 10.00 11.72
C LEU A 116 3.19 9.66 13.14
N VAL A 117 2.01 10.15 13.55
CA VAL A 117 1.47 9.90 14.90
C VAL A 117 1.13 8.40 15.07
N GLY A 118 0.45 7.81 14.11
CA GLY A 118 0.03 6.42 14.18
C GLY A 118 1.21 5.45 14.24
N TRP A 119 2.20 5.65 13.38
CA TRP A 119 3.37 4.76 13.31
C TRP A 119 4.37 4.99 14.45
N SER A 120 4.50 6.22 14.97
CA SER A 120 5.36 6.50 16.14
C SER A 120 4.88 5.78 17.40
N ASN A 121 3.61 5.42 17.48
CA ASN A 121 3.03 4.65 18.60
C ASN A 121 3.26 3.13 18.48
N ARG A 122 3.91 2.68 17.40
CA ARG A 122 4.21 1.25 17.16
C ARG A 122 5.65 0.93 17.54
N THR A 123 5.88 -0.30 17.97
CA THR A 123 7.25 -0.81 18.15
C THR A 123 7.75 -1.26 16.79
N LEU A 124 8.51 -0.40 16.11
CA LEU A 124 9.07 -0.72 14.79
C LEU A 124 10.25 -1.69 14.93
N LYS A 125 10.54 -2.44 13.86
CA LYS A 125 11.76 -3.26 13.77
C LYS A 125 13.00 -2.36 13.80
N ASP A 126 14.10 -2.88 14.33
CA ASP A 126 15.39 -2.21 14.24
C ASP A 126 15.84 -2.12 12.77
N ASN A 127 16.42 -0.98 12.41
CA ASN A 127 16.98 -0.73 11.08
C ASN A 127 15.99 -0.77 9.91
N VAL A 128 14.70 -0.43 10.14
CA VAL A 128 13.77 -0.23 9.03
C VAL A 128 14.30 0.86 8.11
N VAL A 129 14.47 0.52 6.84
CA VAL A 129 14.87 1.48 5.82
C VAL A 129 13.63 2.21 5.33
N PHE A 130 13.55 3.49 5.65
CA PHE A 130 12.48 4.39 5.22
C PHE A 130 13.12 5.65 4.61
N ASN A 131 12.79 5.98 3.37
CA ASN A 131 13.43 7.08 2.65
C ASN A 131 12.39 8.00 2.00
#